data_128356b5f43d80da04e7f393fe44b24e
#
_entry.id   128356b5f43d80da04e7f393fe44b24e
#
_cell.length_a   1.000
_cell.length_b   1.000
_cell.length_c   1.000
_cell.angle_alpha   90.00
_cell.angle_beta   90.00
_cell.angle_gamma   90.00
#
_symmetry.space_group_name_H-M   'P 1'
#
loop_
_entity.id
_entity.type
_entity.pdbx_description
1 polymer ?
#
loop_
_entity_poly.entity_id
_entity_poly.type
_entity_poly.pdbx_seq_one_letter_code
_entity_poly.pdbx_strand_id
1 'polypeptide(L)'
;MACTPAGKVKPVSMDMLEFTFEGPITPGTHTAQIEVNTQEQILKSTGLTLDQIQIFQIQSAYFTTSDSNNFSNMNRLTLQAVSDKNEMKNLCMLDPMNTTNNKVELKVAQDLDLKPYLSESVFYLLLDVEFEAMQMEGKTVSGTITFQATVSE
;
A
#
# COMPACT_ATOMS: atom_id res chain seq x y z
N MET A 1 18.84 32.54 -11.92
CA MET A 1 17.83 31.52 -12.09
C MET A 1 17.24 31.16 -10.73
N ALA A 2 15.99 31.45 -10.55
CA ALA A 2 15.36 31.10 -9.30
C ALA A 2 15.14 29.62 -9.25
N CYS A 3 15.84 28.93 -8.36
CA CYS A 3 15.47 27.55 -8.04
C CYS A 3 14.13 27.60 -7.35
N THR A 4 13.12 26.97 -7.94
CA THR A 4 11.90 26.72 -7.22
C THR A 4 12.31 25.97 -5.95
N PRO A 5 12.05 26.51 -4.76
CA PRO A 5 12.38 25.76 -3.55
C PRO A 5 11.68 24.43 -3.61
N ALA A 6 12.43 23.36 -3.47
CA ALA A 6 11.83 22.05 -3.30
C ALA A 6 10.87 22.14 -2.14
N GLY A 7 9.60 21.86 -2.37
CA GLY A 7 8.62 21.84 -1.30
C GLY A 7 9.07 20.92 -0.20
N LYS A 8 8.70 21.24 1.03
CA LYS A 8 8.97 20.35 2.15
C LYS A 8 8.27 19.03 1.92
N VAL A 9 8.95 17.97 2.30
CA VAL A 9 8.43 16.61 2.19
C VAL A 9 8.07 16.12 3.57
N LYS A 10 6.84 15.61 3.73
CA LYS A 10 6.40 14.99 4.97
C LYS A 10 6.08 13.52 4.74
N PRO A 11 6.68 12.62 5.52
CA PRO A 11 6.30 11.22 5.44
C PRO A 11 4.95 10.99 6.10
N VAL A 12 4.18 10.07 5.53
CA VAL A 12 2.91 9.60 6.10
C VAL A 12 3.01 8.09 6.20
N SER A 13 3.21 7.59 7.40
CA SER A 13 3.38 6.15 7.62
C SER A 13 2.09 5.54 8.14
N MET A 14 1.67 4.47 7.49
CA MET A 14 0.51 3.69 7.90
C MET A 14 1.00 2.31 8.32
N ASP A 15 1.01 2.09 9.65
CA ASP A 15 1.52 0.87 10.24
C ASP A 15 0.40 -0.12 10.52
N MET A 16 0.75 -1.40 10.57
CA MET A 16 -0.15 -2.47 11.01
C MET A 16 -1.42 -2.59 10.18
N LEU A 17 -1.31 -2.35 8.88
CA LEU A 17 -2.42 -2.60 7.97
C LEU A 17 -2.54 -4.10 7.76
N GLU A 18 -3.69 -4.66 8.12
CA GLU A 18 -3.89 -6.10 8.03
C GLU A 18 -4.73 -6.47 6.82
N PHE A 19 -4.14 -7.31 5.97
CA PHE A 19 -4.83 -7.90 4.81
C PHE A 19 -5.07 -9.37 5.12
N THR A 20 -6.33 -9.76 5.22
CA THR A 20 -6.70 -11.11 5.62
C THR A 20 -7.30 -11.87 4.46
N PHE A 21 -6.77 -13.07 4.24
CA PHE A 21 -7.27 -14.03 3.26
C PHE A 21 -7.84 -15.21 4.03
N GLU A 22 -9.13 -15.44 3.91
CA GLU A 22 -9.79 -16.53 4.64
C GLU A 22 -9.54 -17.88 3.97
N GLY A 23 -9.36 -18.89 4.78
CA GLY A 23 -9.19 -20.25 4.29
C GLY A 23 -10.52 -20.95 4.02
N PRO A 24 -10.52 -22.01 3.23
CA PRO A 24 -9.35 -22.49 2.47
C PRO A 24 -9.01 -21.58 1.30
N ILE A 25 -7.73 -21.46 1.02
CA ILE A 25 -7.22 -20.62 -0.08
C ILE A 25 -6.83 -21.53 -1.24
N THR A 26 -7.45 -21.32 -2.40
CA THR A 26 -7.14 -22.09 -3.61
C THR A 26 -5.96 -21.47 -4.35
N PRO A 27 -5.26 -22.26 -5.22
CA PRO A 27 -4.22 -21.68 -6.07
C PRO A 27 -4.78 -20.56 -6.94
N GLY A 28 -3.96 -19.54 -7.20
CA GLY A 28 -4.35 -18.40 -8.04
C GLY A 28 -4.32 -17.09 -7.25
N THR A 29 -4.88 -16.06 -7.85
CA THR A 29 -4.86 -14.71 -7.30
C THR A 29 -6.07 -14.48 -6.40
N HIS A 30 -5.79 -13.99 -5.19
CA HIS A 30 -6.81 -13.58 -4.24
C HIS A 30 -6.55 -12.14 -3.81
N THR A 31 -7.61 -11.40 -3.53
CA THR A 31 -7.53 -9.98 -3.19
C THR A 31 -8.08 -9.74 -1.79
N ALA A 32 -7.33 -9.00 -0.99
CA ALA A 32 -7.81 -8.46 0.28
C ALA A 32 -7.87 -6.95 0.18
N GLN A 33 -8.88 -6.35 0.81
CA GLN A 33 -9.15 -4.93 0.71
C GLN A 33 -9.21 -4.29 2.09
N ILE A 34 -8.63 -3.10 2.20
CA ILE A 34 -8.81 -2.25 3.38
C ILE A 34 -9.28 -0.87 2.94
N GLU A 35 -10.05 -0.24 3.82
CA GLU A 35 -10.54 1.11 3.61
C GLU A 35 -9.59 2.09 4.29
N VAL A 36 -9.24 3.18 3.58
CA VAL A 36 -8.43 4.26 4.13
C VAL A 36 -9.31 5.50 4.24
N ASN A 37 -9.46 5.99 5.46
CA ASN A 37 -10.14 7.26 5.71
C ASN A 37 -9.13 8.38 5.52
N THR A 38 -9.31 9.18 4.48
CA THR A 38 -8.36 10.21 4.09
C THR A 38 -8.16 11.24 5.20
N GLN A 39 -9.24 11.72 5.78
CA GLN A 39 -9.17 12.75 6.82
C GLN A 39 -8.47 12.24 8.08
N GLU A 40 -8.88 11.08 8.57
CA GLU A 40 -8.39 10.55 9.84
C GLU A 40 -6.98 9.96 9.74
N GLN A 41 -6.69 9.25 8.67
CA GLN A 41 -5.46 8.48 8.57
C GLN A 41 -4.33 9.22 7.87
N ILE A 42 -4.65 10.24 7.07
CA ILE A 42 -3.64 10.97 6.30
C ILE A 42 -3.58 12.43 6.71
N LEU A 43 -4.65 13.18 6.52
CA LEU A 43 -4.60 14.63 6.75
C LEU A 43 -4.42 14.97 8.24
N LYS A 44 -5.17 14.31 9.10
CA LYS A 44 -5.08 14.56 10.53
C LYS A 44 -3.72 14.14 11.10
N SER A 45 -3.18 13.05 10.65
CA SER A 45 -1.88 12.55 11.13
C SER A 45 -0.72 13.46 10.74
N THR A 46 -0.84 14.19 9.64
CA THR A 46 0.19 15.12 9.17
C THR A 46 -0.03 16.56 9.60
N GLY A 47 -1.24 16.88 10.03
CA GLY A 47 -1.63 18.27 10.30
C GLY A 47 -1.79 19.12 9.05
N LEU A 48 -1.89 18.48 7.89
CA LEU A 48 -2.01 19.17 6.60
C LEU A 48 -3.46 19.22 6.14
N THR A 49 -3.77 20.25 5.33
CA THR A 49 -5.00 20.29 4.55
C THR A 49 -4.70 19.78 3.13
N LEU A 50 -5.74 19.40 2.43
CA LEU A 50 -5.59 18.92 1.04
C LEU A 50 -4.90 19.99 0.16
N ASP A 51 -5.24 21.26 0.34
CA ASP A 51 -4.67 22.35 -0.45
C ASP A 51 -3.17 22.54 -0.24
N GLN A 52 -2.65 22.12 0.91
CA GLN A 52 -1.23 22.22 1.20
C GLN A 52 -0.42 21.12 0.53
N ILE A 53 -1.06 20.04 0.12
CA ILE A 53 -0.38 18.91 -0.52
C ILE A 53 -0.35 19.15 -2.03
N GLN A 54 0.86 19.21 -2.60
CA GLN A 54 1.04 19.35 -4.04
C GLN A 54 1.08 17.98 -4.71
N ILE A 55 1.86 17.06 -4.15
CA ILE A 55 2.05 15.73 -4.69
C ILE A 55 1.98 14.73 -3.53
N PHE A 56 1.33 13.60 -3.76
CA PHE A 56 1.25 12.51 -2.79
C PHE A 56 1.69 11.22 -3.46
N GLN A 57 2.79 10.64 -2.99
CA GLN A 57 3.41 9.48 -3.62
C GLN A 57 3.68 8.40 -2.60
N ILE A 58 3.72 7.14 -3.07
CA ILE A 58 4.19 6.05 -2.23
C ILE A 58 5.72 6.07 -2.20
N GLN A 59 6.28 5.91 -1.01
CA GLN A 59 7.73 5.91 -0.80
C GLN A 59 8.26 4.51 -0.54
N SER A 60 7.58 3.73 0.28
CA SER A 60 8.00 2.36 0.58
C SER A 60 6.82 1.53 1.05
N ALA A 61 6.96 0.22 0.93
CA ALA A 61 5.97 -0.73 1.43
C ALA A 61 6.67 -2.01 1.88
N TYR A 62 6.41 -2.42 3.11
CA TYR A 62 6.89 -3.66 3.68
C TYR A 62 5.70 -4.51 4.07
N PHE A 63 5.81 -5.81 3.87
CA PHE A 63 4.80 -6.73 4.32
C PHE A 63 5.45 -7.81 5.17
N THR A 64 4.76 -8.17 6.26
CA THR A 64 5.21 -9.19 7.18
C THR A 64 4.11 -10.20 7.42
N THR A 65 4.49 -11.40 7.81
CA THR A 65 3.57 -12.41 8.27
C THR A 65 4.14 -13.04 9.53
N SER A 66 3.27 -13.33 10.49
CA SER A 66 3.68 -13.88 11.78
C SER A 66 3.57 -15.39 11.83
N ASP A 67 2.95 -16.02 10.83
CA ASP A 67 2.78 -17.46 10.85
C ASP A 67 4.02 -18.21 10.35
N SER A 68 4.07 -19.50 10.62
CA SER A 68 5.20 -20.35 10.27
C SER A 68 5.36 -20.59 8.77
N ASN A 69 4.30 -20.33 7.99
CA ASN A 69 4.33 -20.53 6.55
C ASN A 69 5.02 -19.40 5.79
N ASN A 70 5.32 -18.30 6.47
CA ASN A 70 5.98 -17.13 5.89
C ASN A 70 5.39 -16.73 4.52
N PHE A 71 6.20 -16.39 3.54
CA PHE A 71 5.74 -16.04 2.18
C PHE A 71 5.98 -17.15 1.15
N SER A 72 6.29 -18.37 1.62
CA SER A 72 6.73 -19.45 0.70
C SER A 72 5.65 -19.90 -0.29
N ASN A 73 4.36 -19.77 0.07
CA ASN A 73 3.25 -20.14 -0.81
C ASN A 73 2.77 -19.00 -1.69
N MET A 74 3.48 -17.90 -1.71
CA MET A 74 3.10 -16.72 -2.46
C MET A 74 4.11 -16.44 -3.56
N ASN A 75 3.63 -16.35 -4.81
CA ASN A 75 4.48 -16.09 -5.96
C ASN A 75 4.60 -14.61 -6.28
N ARG A 76 3.57 -13.83 -5.95
CA ARG A 76 3.53 -12.41 -6.29
C ARG A 76 2.65 -11.66 -5.30
N LEU A 77 3.08 -10.45 -4.95
CA LEU A 77 2.28 -9.46 -4.22
C LEU A 77 2.16 -8.22 -5.07
N THR A 78 0.94 -7.68 -5.16
CA THR A 78 0.69 -6.40 -5.83
C THR A 78 -0.22 -5.56 -4.95
N LEU A 79 0.22 -4.36 -4.61
CA LEU A 79 -0.60 -3.41 -3.86
C LEU A 79 -1.16 -2.37 -4.82
N GLN A 80 -2.46 -2.14 -4.74
CA GLN A 80 -3.17 -1.22 -5.62
C GLN A 80 -4.01 -0.25 -4.80
N ALA A 81 -4.28 0.92 -5.37
CA ALA A 81 -5.23 1.87 -4.80
C ALA A 81 -6.37 2.08 -5.79
N VAL A 82 -7.58 2.25 -5.27
CA VAL A 82 -8.77 2.50 -6.06
C VAL A 82 -9.76 3.33 -5.23
N SER A 83 -10.59 4.10 -5.89
CA SER A 83 -11.67 4.82 -5.25
C SER A 83 -12.87 4.93 -6.21
N ASP A 84 -13.98 5.47 -5.72
CA ASP A 84 -15.18 5.61 -6.56
C ASP A 84 -14.95 6.49 -7.77
N LYS A 85 -14.07 7.49 -7.66
CA LYS A 85 -13.82 8.47 -8.71
C LYS A 85 -12.48 8.31 -9.41
N ASN A 86 -11.61 7.47 -8.88
CA ASN A 86 -10.26 7.29 -9.41
C ASN A 86 -10.03 5.85 -9.78
N GLU A 87 -9.45 5.65 -10.96
CA GLU A 87 -9.12 4.32 -11.45
C GLU A 87 -8.10 3.62 -10.56
N MET A 88 -8.11 2.30 -10.64
CA MET A 88 -7.12 1.48 -9.95
C MET A 88 -5.71 1.77 -10.46
N LYS A 89 -4.79 1.99 -9.52
CA LYS A 89 -3.36 2.22 -9.82
C LYS A 89 -2.52 1.22 -9.06
N ASN A 90 -1.53 0.65 -9.72
CA ASN A 90 -0.55 -0.21 -9.07
C ASN A 90 0.43 0.66 -8.31
N LEU A 91 0.53 0.46 -6.99
CA LEU A 91 1.41 1.23 -6.13
C LEU A 91 2.77 0.56 -5.97
N CYS A 92 2.78 -0.75 -5.78
CA CYS A 92 4.01 -1.49 -5.62
C CYS A 92 3.78 -2.97 -5.90
N MET A 93 4.87 -3.68 -6.20
CA MET A 93 4.80 -5.07 -6.59
C MET A 93 6.10 -5.80 -6.25
N LEU A 94 5.99 -7.08 -5.99
CA LEU A 94 7.13 -7.99 -5.89
C LEU A 94 6.78 -9.27 -6.65
N ASP A 95 7.55 -9.54 -7.73
CA ASP A 95 7.35 -10.69 -8.60
C ASP A 95 8.67 -11.03 -9.30
N PRO A 96 9.21 -12.24 -9.16
CA PRO A 96 8.75 -13.32 -8.29
C PRO A 96 9.18 -13.12 -6.85
N MET A 97 8.45 -13.72 -5.91
CA MET A 97 8.78 -13.58 -4.50
C MET A 97 9.84 -14.55 -4.01
N ASN A 98 9.76 -15.77 -4.33
CA ASN A 98 10.73 -16.85 -4.00
C ASN A 98 11.48 -16.64 -2.68
N THR A 99 10.77 -16.39 -1.59
CA THR A 99 11.40 -16.14 -0.30
C THR A 99 10.75 -16.93 0.82
N THR A 100 11.58 -17.36 1.78
CA THR A 100 11.12 -17.95 3.02
C THR A 100 11.21 -16.96 4.18
N ASN A 101 11.54 -15.71 3.91
CA ASN A 101 11.57 -14.66 4.92
C ASN A 101 10.15 -14.31 5.38
N ASN A 102 10.04 -13.79 6.59
CA ASN A 102 8.77 -13.32 7.14
C ASN A 102 8.51 -11.84 6.84
N LYS A 103 9.43 -11.19 6.14
CA LYS A 103 9.32 -9.79 5.77
C LYS A 103 9.79 -9.59 4.34
N VAL A 104 9.02 -8.86 3.58
CA VAL A 104 9.36 -8.51 2.19
C VAL A 104 9.14 -7.02 1.97
N GLU A 105 9.97 -6.44 1.12
CA GLU A 105 9.82 -5.07 0.66
C GLU A 105 9.41 -5.10 -0.81
N LEU A 106 8.37 -4.35 -1.14
CA LEU A 106 7.87 -4.27 -2.50
C LEU A 106 8.50 -3.08 -3.23
N LYS A 107 8.71 -3.26 -4.53
CA LYS A 107 9.20 -2.18 -5.38
C LYS A 107 8.06 -1.22 -5.67
N VAL A 108 8.24 0.05 -5.30
CA VAL A 108 7.21 1.06 -5.43
C VAL A 108 7.22 1.72 -6.80
N ALA A 109 6.04 2.13 -7.25
CA ALA A 109 5.89 2.91 -8.48
C ALA A 109 6.49 4.29 -8.27
N GLN A 110 7.24 4.76 -9.26
CA GLN A 110 7.84 6.08 -9.23
C GLN A 110 6.98 7.06 -10.04
N ASP A 111 7.05 8.33 -9.65
CA ASP A 111 6.37 9.41 -10.37
C ASP A 111 4.86 9.25 -10.49
N LEU A 112 4.26 8.53 -9.54
CA LEU A 112 2.82 8.33 -9.48
C LEU A 112 2.22 9.25 -8.43
N ASP A 113 1.47 10.26 -8.87
CA ASP A 113 0.82 11.19 -7.97
C ASP A 113 -0.54 10.64 -7.54
N LEU A 114 -0.70 10.39 -6.25
CA LEU A 114 -1.92 9.85 -5.66
C LEU A 114 -2.81 10.93 -5.04
N LYS A 115 -2.47 12.20 -5.23
CA LYS A 115 -3.26 13.30 -4.68
C LYS A 115 -4.75 13.20 -5.04
N PRO A 116 -5.14 12.79 -6.26
CA PRO A 116 -6.57 12.66 -6.59
C PRO A 116 -7.35 11.76 -5.63
N TYR A 117 -6.71 10.74 -5.05
CA TYR A 117 -7.38 9.88 -4.07
C TYR A 117 -7.68 10.61 -2.77
N LEU A 118 -6.87 11.61 -2.44
CA LEU A 118 -7.06 12.39 -1.21
C LEU A 118 -8.23 13.35 -1.28
N SER A 119 -8.75 13.62 -2.47
CA SER A 119 -9.93 14.46 -2.64
C SER A 119 -11.23 13.75 -2.24
N GLU A 120 -11.16 12.44 -2.06
CA GLU A 120 -12.29 11.64 -1.61
C GLU A 120 -12.15 11.35 -0.12
N SER A 121 -13.28 11.19 0.56
CA SER A 121 -13.28 10.90 2.00
C SER A 121 -12.66 9.53 2.30
N VAL A 122 -12.77 8.61 1.35
CA VAL A 122 -12.30 7.23 1.50
C VAL A 122 -11.71 6.77 0.18
N PHE A 123 -10.61 6.02 0.26
CA PHE A 123 -10.13 5.22 -0.85
C PHE A 123 -9.74 3.83 -0.32
N TYR A 124 -9.47 2.90 -1.21
CA TYR A 124 -9.24 1.51 -0.84
C TYR A 124 -7.84 1.07 -1.28
N LEU A 125 -7.20 0.32 -0.43
CA LEU A 125 -5.97 -0.39 -0.77
C LEU A 125 -6.32 -1.86 -0.96
N LEU A 126 -5.90 -2.40 -2.09
CA LEU A 126 -6.13 -3.79 -2.46
C LEU A 126 -4.80 -4.51 -2.51
N LEU A 127 -4.69 -5.61 -1.80
CA LEU A 127 -3.51 -6.47 -1.89
C LEU A 127 -3.88 -7.73 -2.66
N ASP A 128 -3.32 -7.87 -3.86
CA ASP A 128 -3.45 -9.08 -4.65
C ASP A 128 -2.29 -10.00 -4.34
N VAL A 129 -2.60 -11.23 -3.99
CA VAL A 129 -1.62 -12.26 -3.71
C VAL A 129 -1.86 -13.45 -4.62
N GLU A 130 -0.83 -13.88 -5.32
CA GLU A 130 -0.89 -15.12 -6.10
C GLU A 130 -0.36 -16.26 -5.25
N PHE A 131 -1.25 -17.19 -4.91
CA PHE A 131 -0.89 -18.39 -4.15
C PHE A 131 -0.54 -19.53 -5.10
N GLU A 132 0.55 -20.21 -4.80
CA GLU A 132 1.01 -21.33 -5.62
C GLU A 132 0.20 -22.60 -5.41
N ALA A 133 -0.09 -22.91 -4.15
CA ALA A 133 -0.73 -24.15 -3.75
C ALA A 133 -1.90 -23.90 -2.83
N MET A 134 -2.80 -24.88 -2.75
CA MET A 134 -3.93 -24.84 -1.81
C MET A 134 -3.44 -24.77 -0.38
N GLN A 135 -4.10 -23.93 0.41
CA GLN A 135 -3.81 -23.75 1.81
C GLN A 135 -5.14 -23.79 2.59
N MET A 136 -5.23 -24.68 3.58
CA MET A 136 -6.47 -24.85 4.33
C MET A 136 -6.72 -23.72 5.31
N GLU A 137 -5.67 -23.19 5.89
CA GLU A 137 -5.77 -22.10 6.86
C GLU A 137 -5.71 -20.75 6.15
N GLY A 138 -6.38 -19.77 6.75
CA GLY A 138 -6.32 -18.40 6.30
C GLY A 138 -4.93 -17.81 6.47
N LYS A 139 -4.70 -16.66 5.87
CA LYS A 139 -3.43 -15.95 5.90
C LYS A 139 -3.67 -14.48 6.20
N THR A 140 -2.93 -13.92 7.15
CA THR A 140 -2.93 -12.49 7.41
C THR A 140 -1.56 -11.93 7.10
N VAL A 141 -1.53 -10.91 6.27
CA VAL A 141 -0.31 -10.20 5.89
C VAL A 141 -0.43 -8.79 6.43
N SER A 142 0.54 -8.38 7.23
CA SER A 142 0.56 -7.04 7.81
C SER A 142 1.47 -6.15 6.99
N GLY A 143 0.99 -4.95 6.68
CA GLY A 143 1.74 -4.00 5.87
C GLY A 143 2.09 -2.74 6.62
N THR A 144 3.26 -2.20 6.32
CA THR A 144 3.67 -0.85 6.69
C THR A 144 3.92 -0.10 5.39
N ILE A 145 3.10 0.89 5.11
CA ILE A 145 3.15 1.66 3.87
C ILE A 145 3.49 3.10 4.22
N THR A 146 4.55 3.61 3.63
CA THR A 146 4.95 5.00 3.83
C THR A 146 4.70 5.78 2.54
N PHE A 147 3.92 6.83 2.66
CA PHE A 147 3.69 7.79 1.59
C PHE A 147 4.51 9.04 1.88
N GLN A 148 4.70 9.83 0.87
CA GLN A 148 5.41 11.10 0.95
C GLN A 148 4.51 12.19 0.40
N ALA A 149 4.24 13.20 1.22
CA ALA A 149 3.49 14.37 0.81
C ALA A 149 4.46 15.52 0.55
N THR A 150 4.42 16.07 -0.66
CA THR A 150 5.17 17.29 -0.98
C THR A 150 4.27 18.47 -0.69
N VAL A 151 4.74 19.38 0.15
CA VAL A 151 3.94 20.46 0.71
C VAL A 151 4.39 21.78 0.07
N SER A 152 3.40 22.60 -0.33
CA SER A 152 3.69 23.97 -0.77
C SER A 152 4.03 24.83 0.44
N GLU A 153 5.00 25.70 0.26
CA GLU A 153 5.34 26.71 1.26
C GLU A 153 4.40 27.91 1.19
#